data_42bb69858d9c7f8e3be75619e9b20b20
#
_entry.id   42bb69858d9c7f8e3be75619e9b20b20
#
_cell.length_a   1.000
_cell.length_b   1.000
_cell.length_c   1.000
_cell.angle_alpha   90.00
_cell.angle_beta   90.00
_cell.angle_gamma   90.00
#
_symmetry.space_group_name_H-M   'P 1'
#
loop_
_entity.id
_entity.type
_entity.pdbx_description
1 polymer ?
#
loop_
_entity_poly.entity_id
_entity_poly.type
_entity_poly.pdbx_seq_one_letter_code
_entity_poly.pdbx_strand_id
1 'polypeptide(L)'
;VEAIKEKDLQIPIIVDHDMNVLDGQHRLDAYKIVGNPVSYIVKDKFELQDVRNVNSVNRKWTLTEYLMSYCKLGKKDYQLLEWFHRTYEFGIAECVAMLNGKGYINVTALKEFRKGEFVIEDLEQGKTWAKNINACGEYFQYYKKATFIKAMLSSMKDKTFKFSIFIKRLSNNSSKLKNQGSRNDFIVNIERIYNHGTANKFKVRLDLYDYKR
;
A
#
# COMPACT_ATOMS: atom_id res chain seq x y z
N VAL A 1 6.08 -8.39 29.64
CA VAL A 1 6.76 -9.14 30.72
C VAL A 1 6.54 -8.44 32.06
N GLU A 2 6.87 -7.15 32.18
CA GLU A 2 6.75 -6.41 33.45
C GLU A 2 5.32 -6.39 34.00
N ALA A 3 4.32 -6.08 33.17
CA ALA A 3 2.93 -6.06 33.60
C ALA A 3 2.42 -7.41 34.13
N ILE A 4 2.94 -8.54 33.64
CA ILE A 4 2.59 -9.88 34.16
C ILE A 4 3.30 -10.17 35.48
N LYS A 5 4.50 -9.62 35.68
CA LYS A 5 5.22 -9.73 36.97
C LYS A 5 4.56 -8.93 38.07
N GLU A 6 4.02 -7.75 37.74
CA GLU A 6 3.35 -6.87 38.71
C GLU A 6 1.94 -7.38 39.08
N LYS A 7 1.17 -7.79 38.08
CA LYS A 7 -0.20 -8.32 38.28
C LYS A 7 -0.56 -9.26 37.15
N ASP A 8 -0.60 -10.56 37.46
CA ASP A 8 -1.11 -11.56 36.53
C ASP A 8 -2.64 -11.50 36.49
N LEU A 9 -3.18 -10.97 35.39
CA LEU A 9 -4.63 -10.90 35.20
C LEU A 9 -5.22 -12.23 34.73
N GLN A 10 -4.41 -13.27 34.54
CA GLN A 10 -4.82 -14.62 34.08
C GLN A 10 -5.70 -14.61 32.83
N ILE A 11 -5.45 -13.65 31.92
CA ILE A 11 -6.20 -13.56 30.68
C ILE A 11 -5.81 -14.74 29.78
N PRO A 12 -6.74 -15.66 29.45
CA PRO A 12 -6.40 -16.85 28.68
C PRO A 12 -5.95 -16.48 27.25
N ILE A 13 -5.06 -17.31 26.69
CA ILE A 13 -4.78 -17.32 25.27
C ILE A 13 -5.85 -18.13 24.52
N ILE A 14 -6.04 -17.85 23.23
CA ILE A 14 -6.97 -18.60 22.39
C ILE A 14 -6.16 -19.51 21.48
N VAL A 15 -6.50 -20.80 21.46
CA VAL A 15 -5.86 -21.81 20.61
C VAL A 15 -6.91 -22.56 19.78
N ASP A 16 -6.47 -23.18 18.67
CA ASP A 16 -7.27 -24.16 17.93
C ASP A 16 -7.15 -25.57 18.54
N HIS A 17 -7.79 -26.56 17.90
CA HIS A 17 -7.70 -27.96 18.31
C HIS A 17 -6.30 -28.55 18.24
N ASP A 18 -5.47 -28.04 17.34
CA ASP A 18 -4.09 -28.45 17.15
C ASP A 18 -3.13 -27.68 18.07
N MET A 19 -3.68 -26.92 19.02
CA MET A 19 -2.95 -26.08 19.98
C MET A 19 -2.17 -24.94 19.32
N ASN A 20 -2.49 -24.55 18.07
CA ASN A 20 -1.93 -23.36 17.48
C ASN A 20 -2.54 -22.10 18.12
N VAL A 21 -1.69 -21.14 18.46
CA VAL A 21 -2.14 -19.91 19.11
C VAL A 21 -2.81 -19.00 18.09
N LEU A 22 -4.09 -18.73 18.31
CA LEU A 22 -4.93 -17.85 17.50
C LEU A 22 -4.89 -16.40 18.01
N ASP A 23 -4.88 -16.24 19.35
CA ASP A 23 -4.69 -14.93 20.02
C ASP A 23 -3.87 -15.11 21.29
N GLY A 24 -3.11 -14.06 21.62
CA GLY A 24 -2.32 -13.99 22.84
C GLY A 24 -0.87 -14.44 22.70
N GLN A 25 -0.29 -14.46 21.48
CA GLN A 25 1.10 -14.85 21.24
C GLN A 25 2.08 -14.12 22.17
N HIS A 26 1.98 -12.80 22.27
CA HIS A 26 2.84 -12.02 23.18
C HIS A 26 2.62 -12.34 24.66
N ARG A 27 1.41 -12.74 25.03
CA ARG A 27 1.12 -13.21 26.41
C ARG A 27 1.79 -14.55 26.66
N LEU A 28 1.67 -15.49 25.70
CA LEU A 28 2.34 -16.79 25.80
C LEU A 28 3.86 -16.63 25.95
N ASP A 29 4.48 -15.77 25.14
CA ASP A 29 5.92 -15.50 25.20
C ASP A 29 6.30 -14.88 26.57
N ALA A 30 5.50 -13.97 27.08
CA ALA A 30 5.71 -13.36 28.37
C ALA A 30 5.54 -14.38 29.54
N TYR A 31 4.55 -15.26 29.49
CA TYR A 31 4.36 -16.33 30.47
C TYR A 31 5.52 -17.34 30.47
N LYS A 32 6.03 -17.70 29.28
CA LYS A 32 7.24 -18.55 29.16
C LYS A 32 8.46 -17.93 29.84
N ILE A 33 8.64 -16.60 29.70
CA ILE A 33 9.77 -15.89 30.32
C ILE A 33 9.61 -15.82 31.86
N VAL A 34 8.39 -15.63 32.32
CA VAL A 34 8.11 -15.50 33.77
C VAL A 34 8.02 -16.84 34.46
N GLY A 35 7.74 -17.92 33.72
CA GLY A 35 7.55 -19.29 34.27
C GLY A 35 6.18 -19.51 34.87
N ASN A 36 5.19 -18.67 34.60
CA ASN A 36 3.83 -18.82 35.10
C ASN A 36 3.00 -19.82 34.25
N PRO A 37 2.02 -20.51 34.84
CA PRO A 37 1.10 -21.37 34.10
C PRO A 37 0.27 -20.53 33.13
N VAL A 38 -0.03 -21.12 31.97
CA VAL A 38 -0.79 -20.45 30.92
C VAL A 38 -2.19 -20.97 30.85
N SER A 39 -3.18 -20.12 31.08
CA SER A 39 -4.59 -20.43 30.82
C SER A 39 -4.89 -20.29 29.34
N TYR A 40 -5.66 -21.25 28.78
CA TYR A 40 -6.06 -21.18 27.38
C TYR A 40 -7.52 -21.59 27.17
N ILE A 41 -8.10 -21.13 26.04
CA ILE A 41 -9.44 -21.53 25.59
C ILE A 41 -9.28 -22.14 24.20
N VAL A 42 -9.78 -23.37 24.01
CA VAL A 42 -9.85 -24.01 22.72
C VAL A 42 -11.09 -23.48 21.97
N LYS A 43 -10.92 -23.00 20.75
CA LYS A 43 -11.99 -22.53 19.90
C LYS A 43 -12.10 -23.39 18.65
N ASP A 44 -13.29 -23.99 18.48
CA ASP A 44 -13.67 -24.71 17.27
C ASP A 44 -13.98 -23.69 16.16
N LYS A 45 -13.58 -24.02 14.93
CA LYS A 45 -13.93 -23.23 13.74
C LYS A 45 -13.57 -21.74 13.84
N PHE A 46 -12.40 -21.45 14.41
CA PHE A 46 -11.90 -20.08 14.46
C PHE A 46 -11.23 -19.75 13.12
N GLU A 47 -11.90 -18.94 12.29
CA GLU A 47 -11.36 -18.52 11.00
C GLU A 47 -10.41 -17.33 11.14
N LEU A 48 -9.57 -17.11 10.13
CA LEU A 48 -8.65 -15.96 10.11
C LEU A 48 -9.38 -14.61 10.30
N GLN A 49 -10.67 -14.55 9.88
CA GLN A 49 -11.49 -13.37 10.09
C GLN A 49 -11.79 -13.13 11.58
N ASP A 50 -11.94 -14.17 12.36
CA ASP A 50 -12.18 -14.08 13.81
C ASP A 50 -10.93 -13.61 14.56
N VAL A 51 -9.74 -14.10 14.14
CA VAL A 51 -8.45 -13.59 14.64
C VAL A 51 -8.35 -12.08 14.40
N ARG A 52 -8.76 -11.62 13.22
CA ARG A 52 -8.78 -10.19 12.88
C ARG A 52 -9.77 -9.41 13.74
N ASN A 53 -10.96 -9.95 13.96
CA ASN A 53 -12.00 -9.28 14.75
C ASN A 53 -11.55 -9.14 16.21
N VAL A 54 -10.97 -10.18 16.80
CA VAL A 54 -10.44 -10.15 18.18
C VAL A 54 -9.29 -9.14 18.30
N ASN A 55 -8.37 -9.12 17.34
CA ASN A 55 -7.25 -8.18 17.34
C ASN A 55 -7.66 -6.74 16.97
N SER A 56 -8.77 -6.53 16.24
CA SER A 56 -9.24 -5.20 15.85
C SER A 56 -9.73 -4.35 17.03
N VAL A 57 -10.10 -4.97 18.13
CA VAL A 57 -10.51 -4.28 19.36
C VAL A 57 -9.32 -3.60 20.05
N ASN A 58 -8.13 -4.20 19.94
CA ASN A 58 -6.93 -3.70 20.63
C ASN A 58 -6.00 -2.89 19.71
N ARG A 59 -5.85 -3.29 18.44
CA ARG A 59 -5.00 -2.61 17.46
C ARG A 59 -5.46 -2.93 16.04
N LYS A 60 -5.68 -1.87 15.24
CA LYS A 60 -5.97 -2.06 13.81
C LYS A 60 -4.74 -2.66 13.09
N TRP A 61 -4.96 -3.71 12.33
CA TRP A 61 -3.92 -4.30 11.49
C TRP A 61 -3.39 -3.28 10.47
N THR A 62 -2.09 -3.30 10.29
CA THR A 62 -1.42 -2.56 9.23
C THR A 62 -1.69 -3.22 7.87
N LEU A 63 -1.45 -2.49 6.77
CA LEU A 63 -1.56 -3.07 5.43
C LEU A 63 -0.57 -4.23 5.23
N THR A 64 0.60 -4.19 5.86
CA THR A 64 1.59 -5.26 5.82
C THR A 64 1.06 -6.54 6.49
N GLU A 65 0.43 -6.44 7.64
CA GLU A 65 -0.15 -7.59 8.34
C GLU A 65 -1.26 -8.24 7.51
N TYR A 66 -2.14 -7.44 6.88
CA TYR A 66 -3.13 -7.94 5.93
C TYR A 66 -2.48 -8.65 4.76
N LEU A 67 -1.49 -8.03 4.10
CA LEU A 67 -0.78 -8.61 2.95
C LEU A 67 -0.19 -9.98 3.30
N MET A 68 0.61 -10.03 4.37
CA MET A 68 1.28 -11.25 4.79
C MET A 68 0.30 -12.37 5.18
N SER A 69 -0.82 -12.02 5.82
CA SER A 69 -1.84 -13.01 6.18
C SER A 69 -2.49 -13.65 4.96
N TYR A 70 -2.78 -12.87 3.92
CA TYR A 70 -3.37 -13.41 2.69
C TYR A 70 -2.36 -14.15 1.82
N CYS A 71 -1.10 -13.75 1.83
CA CYS A 71 -0.01 -14.51 1.21
C CYS A 71 0.12 -15.91 1.83
N LYS A 72 0.05 -16.02 3.18
CA LYS A 72 0.06 -17.31 3.90
C LYS A 72 -1.14 -18.18 3.56
N LEU A 73 -2.30 -17.59 3.29
CA LEU A 73 -3.49 -18.31 2.80
C LEU A 73 -3.40 -18.73 1.32
N GLY A 74 -2.28 -18.49 0.65
CA GLY A 74 -2.08 -18.87 -0.75
C GLY A 74 -2.82 -18.01 -1.76
N LYS A 75 -3.33 -16.82 -1.40
CA LYS A 75 -4.00 -15.94 -2.35
C LYS A 75 -3.01 -15.38 -3.37
N LYS A 76 -3.14 -15.82 -4.63
CA LYS A 76 -2.21 -15.51 -5.73
C LYS A 76 -2.02 -14.01 -5.96
N ASP A 77 -3.10 -13.23 -5.98
CA ASP A 77 -3.01 -11.79 -6.21
C ASP A 77 -2.24 -11.07 -5.08
N TYR A 78 -2.34 -11.57 -3.84
CA TYR A 78 -1.59 -11.03 -2.72
C TYR A 78 -0.10 -11.42 -2.76
N GLN A 79 0.22 -12.62 -3.22
CA GLN A 79 1.60 -13.05 -3.45
C GLN A 79 2.26 -12.24 -4.57
N LEU A 80 1.53 -11.95 -5.66
CA LEU A 80 1.98 -11.07 -6.73
C LEU A 80 2.11 -9.61 -6.26
N LEU A 81 1.18 -9.13 -5.43
CA LEU A 81 1.28 -7.80 -4.83
C LEU A 81 2.51 -7.69 -3.89
N GLU A 82 2.80 -8.72 -3.10
CA GLU A 82 3.99 -8.77 -2.25
C GLU A 82 5.26 -8.71 -3.10
N TRP A 83 5.34 -9.55 -4.14
CA TRP A 83 6.44 -9.50 -5.09
C TRP A 83 6.60 -8.12 -5.72
N PHE A 84 5.50 -7.50 -6.15
CA PHE A 84 5.49 -6.16 -6.76
C PHE A 84 5.97 -5.09 -5.77
N HIS A 85 5.46 -5.12 -4.55
CA HIS A 85 5.87 -4.23 -3.47
C HIS A 85 7.40 -4.31 -3.21
N ARG A 86 7.94 -5.52 -3.11
CA ARG A 86 9.38 -5.74 -2.89
C ARG A 86 10.23 -5.34 -4.10
N THR A 87 9.75 -5.64 -5.32
CA THR A 87 10.50 -5.41 -6.56
C THR A 87 10.63 -3.92 -6.87
N TYR A 88 9.55 -3.16 -6.69
CA TYR A 88 9.53 -1.73 -7.05
C TYR A 88 9.68 -0.80 -5.85
N GLU A 89 9.67 -1.33 -4.64
CA GLU A 89 9.84 -0.61 -3.36
C GLU A 89 8.86 0.55 -3.15
N PHE A 90 7.61 0.41 -3.57
CA PHE A 90 6.52 1.33 -3.26
C PHE A 90 5.73 0.86 -2.05
N GLY A 91 5.02 1.77 -1.37
CA GLY A 91 4.09 1.40 -0.30
C GLY A 91 2.96 0.49 -0.80
N ILE A 92 2.42 -0.36 0.06
CA ILE A 92 1.37 -1.33 -0.31
C ILE A 92 0.15 -0.62 -0.92
N ALA A 93 -0.24 0.53 -0.37
CA ALA A 93 -1.36 1.30 -0.88
C ALA A 93 -1.12 1.81 -2.31
N GLU A 94 0.10 2.26 -2.61
CA GLU A 94 0.51 2.69 -3.94
C GLU A 94 0.56 1.51 -4.91
N CYS A 95 1.03 0.34 -4.47
CA CYS A 95 1.01 -0.89 -5.27
C CYS A 95 -0.43 -1.31 -5.61
N VAL A 96 -1.35 -1.27 -4.64
CA VAL A 96 -2.79 -1.52 -4.89
C VAL A 96 -3.34 -0.56 -5.94
N ALA A 97 -2.98 0.73 -5.90
CA ALA A 97 -3.41 1.71 -6.90
C ALA A 97 -2.87 1.42 -8.31
N MET A 98 -1.64 0.90 -8.41
CA MET A 98 -1.04 0.55 -9.70
C MET A 98 -1.64 -0.72 -10.28
N LEU A 99 -2.00 -1.69 -9.43
CA LEU A 99 -2.43 -3.01 -9.85
C LEU A 99 -3.94 -3.16 -10.02
N ASN A 100 -4.75 -2.22 -9.50
CA ASN A 100 -6.20 -2.23 -9.65
C ASN A 100 -6.70 -1.68 -10.99
N GLY A 101 -5.82 -1.48 -11.98
CA GLY A 101 -6.14 -0.94 -13.30
C GLY A 101 -6.66 0.51 -13.31
N LYS A 102 -7.06 1.04 -12.15
CA LYS A 102 -7.68 2.37 -12.02
C LYS A 102 -6.67 3.50 -11.84
N GLY A 103 -5.45 3.17 -11.39
CA GLY A 103 -4.38 4.16 -11.15
C GLY A 103 -4.67 5.15 -10.04
N TYR A 104 -5.59 4.83 -9.14
CA TYR A 104 -5.86 5.61 -7.93
C TYR A 104 -6.31 4.70 -6.78
N ILE A 105 -6.07 5.17 -5.56
CA ILE A 105 -6.57 4.53 -4.35
C ILE A 105 -7.91 5.16 -4.02
N ASN A 106 -8.96 4.37 -4.00
CA ASN A 106 -10.22 4.75 -3.37
C ASN A 106 -10.40 3.99 -2.04
N VAL A 107 -11.33 4.44 -1.24
CA VAL A 107 -11.69 3.79 0.04
C VAL A 107 -12.12 2.34 -0.20
N THR A 108 -12.80 2.08 -1.32
CA THR A 108 -13.30 0.75 -1.71
C THR A 108 -12.13 -0.21 -1.97
N ALA A 109 -11.12 0.17 -2.77
CA ALA A 109 -9.98 -0.71 -3.08
C ALA A 109 -9.21 -1.15 -1.82
N LEU A 110 -8.99 -0.23 -0.87
CA LEU A 110 -8.36 -0.60 0.40
C LEU A 110 -9.28 -1.40 1.32
N LYS A 111 -10.61 -1.23 1.22
CA LYS A 111 -11.57 -2.05 1.95
C LYS A 111 -11.60 -3.48 1.40
N GLU A 112 -11.65 -3.65 0.08
CA GLU A 112 -11.53 -4.94 -0.61
C GLU A 112 -10.20 -5.62 -0.28
N PHE A 113 -9.09 -4.87 -0.31
CA PHE A 113 -7.79 -5.38 0.10
C PHE A 113 -7.81 -5.92 1.55
N ARG A 114 -8.37 -5.18 2.51
CA ARG A 114 -8.45 -5.63 3.91
C ARG A 114 -9.35 -6.86 4.09
N LYS A 115 -10.34 -7.04 3.24
CA LYS A 115 -11.24 -8.21 3.26
C LYS A 115 -10.64 -9.45 2.56
N GLY A 116 -9.55 -9.31 1.84
CA GLY A 116 -8.99 -10.38 1.04
C GLY A 116 -9.67 -10.54 -0.33
N GLU A 117 -10.38 -9.53 -0.78
CA GLU A 117 -11.13 -9.50 -2.06
C GLU A 117 -10.36 -8.73 -3.15
N PHE A 118 -9.13 -8.30 -2.88
CA PHE A 118 -8.31 -7.59 -3.86
C PHE A 118 -7.94 -8.50 -5.03
N VAL A 119 -8.13 -8.00 -6.24
CA VAL A 119 -7.76 -8.65 -7.50
C VAL A 119 -6.86 -7.71 -8.30
N ILE A 120 -5.85 -8.26 -8.94
CA ILE A 120 -4.98 -7.56 -9.90
C ILE A 120 -5.71 -7.49 -11.24
N GLU A 121 -6.07 -6.28 -11.67
CA GLU A 121 -6.76 -6.08 -12.97
C GLU A 121 -5.77 -6.00 -14.14
N ASP A 122 -4.62 -5.32 -13.94
CA ASP A 122 -3.61 -5.18 -15.00
C ASP A 122 -2.19 -5.12 -14.41
N LEU A 123 -1.52 -6.27 -14.41
CA LEU A 123 -0.16 -6.41 -13.91
C LEU A 123 0.87 -5.70 -14.80
N GLU A 124 0.73 -5.78 -16.12
CA GLU A 124 1.70 -5.20 -17.07
C GLU A 124 1.61 -3.66 -17.09
N GLN A 125 0.40 -3.13 -17.01
CA GLN A 125 0.23 -1.69 -16.84
C GLN A 125 0.80 -1.23 -15.49
N GLY A 126 0.56 -1.98 -14.41
CA GLY A 126 1.15 -1.71 -13.09
C GLY A 126 2.68 -1.68 -13.14
N LYS A 127 3.31 -2.67 -13.78
CA LYS A 127 4.77 -2.72 -13.99
C LYS A 127 5.27 -1.51 -14.77
N THR A 128 4.53 -1.11 -15.81
CA THR A 128 4.88 0.06 -16.64
C THR A 128 4.85 1.34 -15.81
N TRP A 129 3.78 1.55 -15.03
CA TRP A 129 3.68 2.70 -14.14
C TRP A 129 4.77 2.73 -13.08
N ALA A 130 5.05 1.59 -12.45
CA ALA A 130 6.11 1.50 -11.44
C ALA A 130 7.50 1.83 -12.01
N LYS A 131 7.85 1.28 -13.18
CA LYS A 131 9.11 1.59 -13.87
C LYS A 131 9.21 3.08 -14.22
N ASN A 132 8.14 3.66 -14.74
CA ASN A 132 8.09 5.07 -15.11
C ASN A 132 8.27 5.99 -13.89
N ILE A 133 7.61 5.69 -12.77
CA ILE A 133 7.76 6.47 -11.54
C ILE A 133 9.18 6.30 -10.97
N ASN A 134 9.73 5.09 -10.97
CA ASN A 134 11.11 4.85 -10.52
C ASN A 134 12.13 5.59 -11.38
N ALA A 135 11.91 5.71 -12.70
CA ALA A 135 12.79 6.50 -13.58
C ALA A 135 12.81 8.00 -13.22
N CYS A 136 11.75 8.52 -12.59
CA CYS A 136 11.78 9.89 -12.08
C CYS A 136 12.77 10.08 -10.93
N GLY A 137 13.16 8.99 -10.25
CA GLY A 137 14.08 9.03 -9.10
C GLY A 137 15.47 9.58 -9.43
N GLU A 138 15.91 9.45 -10.69
CA GLU A 138 17.17 10.04 -11.17
C GLU A 138 17.16 11.58 -11.08
N TYR A 139 15.98 12.18 -11.20
CA TYR A 139 15.82 13.64 -11.30
C TYR A 139 15.10 14.26 -10.11
N PHE A 140 14.43 13.44 -9.26
CA PHE A 140 13.57 13.94 -8.21
C PHE A 140 13.58 13.02 -6.98
N GLN A 141 14.25 13.45 -5.90
CA GLN A 141 14.42 12.64 -4.67
C GLN A 141 13.10 12.24 -3.97
N TYR A 142 12.00 12.99 -4.16
CA TYR A 142 10.71 12.70 -3.54
C TYR A 142 9.79 11.87 -4.44
N TYR A 143 10.31 11.14 -5.43
CA TYR A 143 9.53 10.36 -6.39
C TYR A 143 8.67 9.25 -5.74
N LYS A 144 9.05 8.75 -4.56
CA LYS A 144 8.27 7.78 -3.76
C LYS A 144 7.22 8.43 -2.85
N LYS A 145 7.08 9.75 -2.85
CA LYS A 145 6.05 10.42 -2.06
C LYS A 145 4.65 10.09 -2.59
N ALA A 146 3.74 9.65 -1.71
CA ALA A 146 2.39 9.20 -2.08
C ALA A 146 1.63 10.23 -2.95
N THR A 147 1.76 11.53 -2.66
CA THR A 147 1.12 12.60 -3.46
C THR A 147 1.72 12.73 -4.85
N PHE A 148 3.03 12.53 -5.02
CA PHE A 148 3.68 12.50 -6.33
C PHE A 148 3.27 11.27 -7.14
N ILE A 149 3.29 10.08 -6.52
CA ILE A 149 2.85 8.83 -7.17
C ILE A 149 1.41 8.99 -7.68
N LYS A 150 0.50 9.51 -6.85
CA LYS A 150 -0.90 9.77 -7.25
C LYS A 150 -0.99 10.75 -8.43
N ALA A 151 -0.17 11.79 -8.44
CA ALA A 151 -0.13 12.75 -9.54
C ALA A 151 0.39 12.11 -10.83
N MET A 152 1.47 11.31 -10.75
CA MET A 152 2.02 10.61 -11.91
C MET A 152 1.03 9.58 -12.47
N LEU A 153 0.37 8.78 -11.62
CA LEU A 153 -0.65 7.83 -12.07
C LEU A 153 -1.79 8.54 -12.79
N SER A 154 -2.30 9.65 -12.24
CA SER A 154 -3.32 10.45 -12.92
C SER A 154 -2.83 11.01 -14.25
N SER A 155 -1.61 11.54 -14.30
CA SER A 155 -1.04 12.08 -15.55
C SER A 155 -0.86 10.99 -16.60
N MET A 156 -0.36 9.80 -16.22
CA MET A 156 -0.15 8.69 -17.14
C MET A 156 -1.45 8.04 -17.67
N LYS A 157 -2.57 8.26 -17.01
CA LYS A 157 -3.90 7.86 -17.49
C LYS A 157 -4.45 8.80 -18.57
N ASP A 158 -4.00 10.03 -18.59
CA ASP A 158 -4.40 10.97 -19.63
C ASP A 158 -3.82 10.53 -20.98
N LYS A 159 -4.69 10.33 -21.98
CA LYS A 159 -4.32 9.86 -23.32
C LYS A 159 -3.35 10.81 -24.05
N THR A 160 -3.34 12.07 -23.67
CA THR A 160 -2.48 13.10 -24.25
C THR A 160 -1.09 13.13 -23.62
N PHE A 161 -0.94 12.56 -22.41
CA PHE A 161 0.33 12.51 -21.71
C PHE A 161 1.20 11.34 -22.19
N LYS A 162 2.42 11.63 -22.64
CA LYS A 162 3.41 10.63 -23.03
C LYS A 162 4.59 10.69 -22.06
N PHE A 163 4.78 9.62 -21.28
CA PHE A 163 5.86 9.57 -20.29
C PHE A 163 7.25 9.82 -20.90
N SER A 164 7.53 9.31 -22.10
CA SER A 164 8.81 9.52 -22.81
C SER A 164 9.12 11.00 -23.07
N ILE A 165 8.08 11.80 -23.33
CA ILE A 165 8.23 13.24 -23.48
C ILE A 165 8.48 13.90 -22.13
N PHE A 166 7.72 13.48 -21.11
CA PHE A 166 7.85 14.02 -19.75
C PHE A 166 9.25 13.81 -19.20
N ILE A 167 9.75 12.56 -19.21
CA ILE A 167 11.05 12.22 -18.62
C ILE A 167 12.20 12.96 -19.31
N LYS A 168 12.16 13.07 -20.64
CA LYS A 168 13.14 13.87 -21.41
C LYS A 168 13.13 15.35 -21.02
N ARG A 169 11.94 15.91 -20.74
CA ARG A 169 11.84 17.31 -20.31
C ARG A 169 12.22 17.48 -18.84
N LEU A 170 11.90 16.50 -18.03
CA LEU A 170 12.30 16.49 -16.62
C LEU A 170 13.84 16.44 -16.50
N SER A 171 14.54 15.62 -17.30
CA SER A 171 16.01 15.57 -17.29
C SER A 171 16.66 16.93 -17.55
N ASN A 172 16.08 17.71 -18.46
CA ASN A 172 16.58 19.07 -18.79
C ASN A 172 16.07 20.16 -17.82
N ASN A 173 15.13 19.85 -16.95
CA ASN A 173 14.45 20.83 -16.09
C ASN A 173 14.21 20.30 -14.68
N SER A 174 15.08 19.42 -14.16
CA SER A 174 14.90 18.75 -12.86
C SER A 174 14.70 19.74 -11.70
N SER A 175 15.40 20.87 -11.73
CA SER A 175 15.26 21.92 -10.72
C SER A 175 13.85 22.55 -10.64
N LYS A 176 13.02 22.37 -11.69
CA LYS A 176 11.64 22.89 -11.73
C LYS A 176 10.64 21.96 -11.03
N LEU A 177 10.96 20.68 -10.86
CA LEU A 177 10.11 19.76 -10.10
C LEU A 177 10.37 19.95 -8.61
N LYS A 178 9.46 20.62 -7.94
CA LYS A 178 9.57 20.90 -6.51
C LYS A 178 8.73 19.93 -5.69
N ASN A 179 9.14 19.71 -4.44
CA ASN A 179 8.32 18.96 -3.48
C ASN A 179 7.04 19.75 -3.19
N GLN A 180 5.89 19.13 -3.45
CA GLN A 180 4.57 19.72 -3.29
C GLN A 180 3.80 19.07 -2.12
N GLY A 181 2.85 19.80 -1.54
CA GLY A 181 2.01 19.32 -0.45
C GLY A 181 0.87 18.40 -0.93
N SER A 182 0.30 18.70 -2.10
CA SER A 182 -0.88 18.01 -2.62
C SER A 182 -0.63 17.33 -3.97
N ARG A 183 -1.52 16.35 -4.31
CA ARG A 183 -1.56 15.74 -5.65
C ARG A 183 -1.76 16.79 -6.75
N ASN A 184 -2.67 17.72 -6.54
CA ASN A 184 -3.02 18.70 -7.56
C ASN A 184 -1.86 19.66 -7.86
N ASP A 185 -1.13 20.10 -6.83
CA ASP A 185 0.06 20.92 -7.02
C ASP A 185 1.15 20.18 -7.79
N PHE A 186 1.30 18.87 -7.55
CA PHE A 186 2.19 18.04 -8.37
C PHE A 186 1.71 17.94 -9.82
N ILE A 187 0.40 17.77 -10.09
CA ILE A 187 -0.12 17.73 -11.47
C ILE A 187 0.18 19.04 -12.20
N VAL A 188 -0.06 20.18 -11.56
CA VAL A 188 0.27 21.50 -12.13
C VAL A 188 1.78 21.61 -12.43
N ASN A 189 2.61 21.10 -11.53
CA ASN A 189 4.06 21.15 -11.71
C ASN A 189 4.52 20.21 -12.85
N ILE A 190 3.96 18.99 -12.93
CA ILE A 190 4.18 18.03 -14.01
C ILE A 190 3.75 18.63 -15.36
N GLU A 191 2.54 19.20 -15.43
CA GLU A 191 2.02 19.86 -16.64
C GLU A 191 2.94 20.99 -17.10
N ARG A 192 3.42 21.83 -16.19
CA ARG A 192 4.34 22.93 -16.51
C ARG A 192 5.65 22.41 -17.09
N ILE A 193 6.22 21.34 -16.54
CA ILE A 193 7.44 20.70 -17.06
C ILE A 193 7.15 20.07 -18.41
N TYR A 194 6.03 19.34 -18.53
CA TYR A 194 5.61 18.71 -19.79
C TYR A 194 5.44 19.71 -20.92
N ASN A 195 4.89 20.89 -20.63
CA ASN A 195 4.61 21.94 -21.62
C ASN A 195 5.78 22.90 -21.85
N HIS A 196 6.91 22.72 -21.16
CA HIS A 196 8.05 23.62 -21.30
C HIS A 196 8.58 23.63 -22.74
N GLY A 197 8.66 24.81 -23.35
CA GLY A 197 9.09 24.99 -24.75
C GLY A 197 8.06 24.54 -25.80
N THR A 198 6.81 24.25 -25.42
CA THR A 198 5.74 23.85 -26.34
C THR A 198 4.90 25.07 -26.75
N ALA A 199 4.64 25.21 -28.06
CA ALA A 199 3.72 26.22 -28.55
C ALA A 199 2.31 26.03 -27.98
N ASN A 200 1.57 27.11 -27.70
CA ASN A 200 0.29 27.08 -26.98
C ASN A 200 -0.72 26.08 -27.54
N LYS A 201 -0.80 25.96 -28.88
CA LYS A 201 -1.74 25.03 -29.55
C LYS A 201 -1.47 23.54 -29.32
N PHE A 202 -0.28 23.18 -28.82
CA PHE A 202 0.13 21.81 -28.56
C PHE A 202 0.31 21.50 -27.08
N LYS A 203 -0.02 22.45 -26.19
CA LYS A 203 0.06 22.24 -24.76
C LYS A 203 -0.98 21.25 -24.30
N VAL A 204 -0.55 20.30 -23.47
CA VAL A 204 -1.43 19.36 -22.76
C VAL A 204 -1.99 20.05 -21.52
N ARG A 205 -3.25 19.82 -21.23
CA ARG A 205 -3.87 20.17 -19.94
C ARG A 205 -4.23 18.88 -19.22
N LEU A 206 -3.59 18.66 -18.09
CA LEU A 206 -3.85 17.48 -17.26
C LEU A 206 -5.06 17.75 -16.36
N ASP A 207 -5.95 16.76 -16.26
CA ASP A 207 -7.16 16.91 -15.47
C ASP A 207 -6.84 16.90 -13.96
N LEU A 208 -7.22 17.98 -13.29
CA LEU A 208 -7.11 18.13 -11.84
C LEU A 208 -8.26 17.40 -11.10
N TYR A 209 -9.33 17.01 -11.80
CA TYR A 209 -10.61 16.63 -11.19
C TYR A 209 -11.00 15.15 -11.35
N ASP A 210 -10.09 14.28 -11.70
CA ASP A 210 -10.31 12.84 -12.00
C ASP A 210 -10.99 12.01 -10.87
N TYR A 211 -11.59 12.66 -9.86
CA TYR A 211 -12.27 12.03 -8.72
C TYR A 211 -13.81 12.22 -8.70
N LYS A 212 -14.40 12.73 -9.79
CA LYS A 212 -15.86 12.97 -9.84
C LYS A 212 -16.61 12.11 -10.87
N ARG A 213 -16.15 10.87 -11.13
CA ARG A 213 -17.01 9.92 -11.86
C ARG A 213 -16.89 8.52 -11.30
#